data_6ae0915023e056a5815339289488f5bf
#
_entry.id   6ae0915023e056a5815339289488f5bf
#
_cell.length_a   1.000
_cell.length_b   1.000
_cell.length_c   1.000
_cell.angle_alpha   90.00
_cell.angle_beta   90.00
_cell.angle_gamma   90.00
#
_symmetry.space_group_name_H-M   'P 1'
#
loop_
_entity.id
_entity.type
_entity.pdbx_description
1 polymer ?
#
loop_
_entity_poly.entity_id
_entity_poly.type
_entity_poly.pdbx_seq_one_letter_code
_entity_poly.pdbx_strand_id
1 'polypeptide(L)'
;MGLSLAILVALFLLLPIVIVVPMSFSTAISFEFPPPGYSLGYYAKYFTSEEWLEPTLNSVVIALGASVLTMLLVVPAAFGYVRYRFRGKALVNLLMMAPLVVPHVVTALAYYGFLGRARLTGTHLGVIVAHGVLAVPVAFLVITATLKGFDRNLERAAMSSGAGPLRTFFHVTLPVLRPGMLVGALFAFLSSFNEAVVVIFIGGRQATTLPKKMYESIRLESDPVIAVVSTLLVSAVVLGVLVSVFLRRRPANAT
;
A
#
# COMPACT_ATOMS: atom_id res chain seq x y z
N MET A 1 21.26 -10.07 -27.20
CA MET A 1 20.43 -11.07 -26.47
C MET A 1 19.74 -10.49 -25.20
N GLY A 2 20.43 -9.80 -24.31
CA GLY A 2 19.79 -9.30 -23.07
C GLY A 2 18.66 -8.31 -23.28
N LEU A 3 18.82 -7.34 -24.18
CA LEU A 3 17.78 -6.32 -24.45
C LEU A 3 16.52 -6.93 -25.08
N SER A 4 16.69 -7.86 -26.03
CA SER A 4 15.58 -8.54 -26.70
C SER A 4 14.74 -9.36 -25.70
N LEU A 5 15.41 -10.07 -24.77
CA LEU A 5 14.76 -10.83 -23.72
C LEU A 5 14.02 -9.90 -22.75
N ALA A 6 14.64 -8.79 -22.35
CA ALA A 6 14.01 -7.80 -21.47
C ALA A 6 12.75 -7.19 -22.08
N ILE A 7 12.78 -6.84 -23.37
CA ILE A 7 11.61 -6.34 -24.11
C ILE A 7 10.50 -7.40 -24.16
N LEU A 8 10.85 -8.65 -24.47
CA LEU A 8 9.88 -9.75 -24.54
C LEU A 8 9.19 -10.00 -23.20
N VAL A 9 9.96 -10.00 -22.10
CA VAL A 9 9.42 -10.12 -20.75
C VAL A 9 8.52 -8.92 -20.40
N ALA A 10 8.93 -7.71 -20.74
CA ALA A 10 8.11 -6.51 -20.51
C ALA A 10 6.78 -6.55 -21.28
N LEU A 11 6.81 -6.94 -22.56
CA LEU A 11 5.60 -7.12 -23.38
C LEU A 11 4.68 -8.19 -22.81
N PHE A 12 5.23 -9.32 -22.37
CA PHE A 12 4.45 -10.38 -21.72
C PHE A 12 3.77 -9.91 -20.44
N LEU A 13 4.47 -9.13 -19.60
CA LEU A 13 3.91 -8.57 -18.36
C LEU A 13 2.84 -7.50 -18.63
N LEU A 14 2.91 -6.78 -19.75
CA LEU A 14 1.92 -5.77 -20.12
C LEU A 14 0.68 -6.38 -20.80
N LEU A 15 0.75 -7.60 -21.31
CA LEU A 15 -0.32 -8.24 -22.07
C LEU A 15 -1.66 -8.29 -21.30
N PRO A 16 -1.73 -8.67 -19.99
CA PRO A 16 -2.98 -8.64 -19.24
C PRO A 16 -3.60 -7.23 -19.17
N ILE A 17 -2.78 -6.18 -19.06
CA ILE A 17 -3.26 -4.79 -19.00
C ILE A 17 -3.86 -4.40 -20.37
N VAL A 18 -3.21 -4.77 -21.46
CA VAL A 18 -3.68 -4.51 -22.84
C VAL A 18 -5.02 -5.18 -23.10
N ILE A 19 -5.31 -6.32 -22.46
CA ILE A 19 -6.60 -7.03 -22.58
C ILE A 19 -7.66 -6.35 -21.69
N VAL A 20 -7.34 -6.04 -20.44
CA VAL A 20 -8.31 -5.50 -19.46
C VAL A 20 -8.80 -4.11 -19.85
N VAL A 21 -7.94 -3.25 -20.40
CA VAL A 21 -8.32 -1.88 -20.79
C VAL A 21 -9.44 -1.86 -21.84
N PRO A 22 -9.35 -2.55 -23.01
CA PRO A 22 -10.49 -2.65 -23.92
C PRO A 22 -11.73 -3.29 -23.30
N MET A 23 -11.56 -4.31 -22.45
CA MET A 23 -12.70 -4.95 -21.76
C MET A 23 -13.44 -4.01 -20.82
N SER A 24 -12.79 -3.00 -20.25
CA SER A 24 -13.47 -2.00 -19.41
C SER A 24 -14.50 -1.16 -20.15
N PHE A 25 -14.40 -1.09 -21.48
CA PHE A 25 -15.37 -0.41 -22.36
C PHE A 25 -16.37 -1.37 -23.01
N SER A 26 -16.35 -2.67 -22.69
CA SER A 26 -17.23 -3.67 -23.30
C SER A 26 -18.71 -3.40 -23.04
N THR A 27 -19.56 -3.82 -24.00
CA THR A 27 -21.02 -3.89 -23.84
C THR A 27 -21.49 -5.29 -23.39
N ALA A 28 -20.58 -6.28 -23.34
CA ALA A 28 -20.91 -7.63 -22.92
C ALA A 28 -21.26 -7.69 -21.43
N ILE A 29 -22.16 -8.58 -21.07
CA ILE A 29 -22.55 -8.86 -19.68
C ILE A 29 -21.60 -9.86 -18.99
N SER A 30 -20.66 -10.43 -19.74
CA SER A 30 -19.65 -11.40 -19.30
C SER A 30 -18.24 -10.96 -19.76
N PHE A 31 -17.22 -11.67 -19.27
CA PHE A 31 -15.83 -11.41 -19.67
C PHE A 31 -15.57 -12.04 -21.05
N GLU A 32 -15.84 -11.28 -22.12
CA GLU A 32 -15.59 -11.67 -23.51
C GLU A 32 -14.47 -10.83 -24.13
N PHE A 33 -13.55 -11.49 -24.83
CA PHE A 33 -12.51 -10.83 -25.57
C PHE A 33 -12.36 -11.45 -26.99
N PRO A 34 -12.37 -10.63 -28.06
CA PRO A 34 -12.52 -9.19 -28.10
C PRO A 34 -13.93 -8.73 -27.71
N PRO A 35 -14.08 -7.48 -27.16
CA PRO A 35 -15.42 -6.94 -26.83
C PRO A 35 -16.34 -6.91 -28.03
N PRO A 36 -17.62 -7.32 -27.90
CA PRO A 36 -18.59 -7.29 -29.00
C PRO A 36 -19.03 -5.88 -29.37
N GLY A 37 -18.85 -4.89 -28.49
CA GLY A 37 -19.12 -3.48 -28.69
C GLY A 37 -18.45 -2.65 -27.59
N TYR A 38 -18.42 -1.33 -27.76
CA TYR A 38 -17.79 -0.40 -26.83
C TYR A 38 -18.78 0.61 -26.27
N SER A 39 -18.75 0.82 -24.94
CA SER A 39 -19.62 1.73 -24.20
C SER A 39 -18.96 2.21 -22.93
N LEU A 40 -19.40 3.35 -22.40
CA LEU A 40 -19.05 3.85 -21.07
C LEU A 40 -20.05 3.40 -19.98
N GLY A 41 -20.95 2.49 -20.30
CA GLY A 41 -22.01 2.05 -19.37
C GLY A 41 -21.49 1.51 -18.06
N TYR A 42 -20.44 0.71 -18.06
CA TYR A 42 -19.83 0.19 -16.83
C TYR A 42 -19.07 1.24 -16.03
N TYR A 43 -18.52 2.27 -16.68
CA TYR A 43 -17.97 3.44 -15.98
C TYR A 43 -19.09 4.21 -15.27
N ALA A 44 -20.20 4.48 -15.96
CA ALA A 44 -21.37 5.11 -15.33
C ALA A 44 -21.88 4.27 -14.15
N LYS A 45 -22.02 2.94 -14.33
CA LYS A 45 -22.41 2.01 -13.25
C LYS A 45 -21.46 2.11 -12.06
N TYR A 46 -20.15 2.09 -12.26
CA TYR A 46 -19.17 2.22 -11.19
C TYR A 46 -19.32 3.52 -10.40
N PHE A 47 -19.43 4.66 -11.08
CA PHE A 47 -19.48 5.98 -10.45
C PHE A 47 -20.85 6.33 -9.84
N THR A 48 -21.92 5.59 -10.15
CA THR A 48 -23.26 5.82 -9.59
C THR A 48 -23.69 4.76 -8.58
N SER A 49 -22.99 3.63 -8.48
CA SER A 49 -23.35 2.53 -7.60
C SER A 49 -22.66 2.64 -6.24
N GLU A 50 -23.43 2.73 -5.18
CA GLU A 50 -22.92 2.64 -3.78
C GLU A 50 -22.16 1.33 -3.55
N GLU A 51 -22.59 0.26 -4.22
CA GLU A 51 -21.98 -1.07 -4.12
C GLU A 51 -20.49 -1.09 -4.50
N TRP A 52 -20.05 -0.18 -5.38
CA TRP A 52 -18.66 -0.04 -5.81
C TRP A 52 -17.95 1.15 -5.15
N LEU A 53 -18.66 2.26 -4.94
CA LEU A 53 -18.06 3.46 -4.35
C LEU A 53 -17.75 3.30 -2.87
N GLU A 54 -18.66 2.70 -2.09
CA GLU A 54 -18.45 2.48 -0.66
C GLU A 54 -17.20 1.63 -0.38
N PRO A 55 -17.00 0.42 -1.00
CA PRO A 55 -15.77 -0.34 -0.85
C PRO A 55 -14.51 0.39 -1.32
N THR A 56 -14.62 1.24 -2.35
CA THR A 56 -13.49 2.06 -2.83
C THR A 56 -13.07 3.08 -1.78
N LEU A 57 -14.00 3.82 -1.23
CA LEU A 57 -13.76 4.80 -0.16
C LEU A 57 -13.23 4.12 1.10
N ASN A 58 -13.84 3.00 1.48
CA ASN A 58 -13.37 2.18 2.61
C ASN A 58 -11.91 1.77 2.43
N SER A 59 -11.53 1.30 1.24
CA SER A 59 -10.14 0.93 0.94
C SER A 59 -9.17 2.08 1.16
N VAL A 60 -9.53 3.28 0.68
CA VAL A 60 -8.69 4.48 0.85
C VAL A 60 -8.56 4.85 2.33
N VAL A 61 -9.68 4.93 3.05
CA VAL A 61 -9.71 5.28 4.49
C VAL A 61 -8.93 4.28 5.32
N ILE A 62 -9.17 2.98 5.09
CA ILE A 62 -8.50 1.90 5.82
C ILE A 62 -7.00 1.90 5.50
N ALA A 63 -6.61 2.05 4.24
CA ALA A 63 -5.20 2.04 3.85
C ALA A 63 -4.45 3.26 4.37
N LEU A 64 -5.06 4.44 4.39
CA LEU A 64 -4.49 5.63 5.02
C LEU A 64 -4.35 5.44 6.53
N GLY A 65 -5.39 4.97 7.21
CA GLY A 65 -5.34 4.69 8.64
C GLY A 65 -4.28 3.65 9.01
N ALA A 66 -4.21 2.55 8.25
CA ALA A 66 -3.21 1.50 8.43
C ALA A 66 -1.78 2.04 8.18
N SER A 67 -1.59 2.85 7.14
CA SER A 67 -0.29 3.47 6.84
C SER A 67 0.16 4.39 7.98
N VAL A 68 -0.71 5.25 8.48
CA VAL A 68 -0.41 6.13 9.62
C VAL A 68 -0.06 5.30 10.86
N LEU A 69 -0.89 4.31 11.21
CA LEU A 69 -0.63 3.44 12.36
C LEU A 69 0.71 2.71 12.22
N THR A 70 0.98 2.13 11.05
CA THR A 70 2.25 1.46 10.75
C THR A 70 3.43 2.40 10.94
N MET A 71 3.36 3.62 10.41
CA MET A 71 4.46 4.58 10.52
C MET A 71 4.66 5.05 11.96
N LEU A 72 3.61 5.24 12.75
CA LEU A 72 3.69 5.57 14.16
C LEU A 72 4.40 4.48 14.99
N LEU A 73 4.23 3.21 14.63
CA LEU A 73 4.88 2.07 15.28
C LEU A 73 6.30 1.84 14.76
N VAL A 74 6.47 1.87 13.45
CA VAL A 74 7.71 1.46 12.78
C VAL A 74 8.79 2.52 12.89
N VAL A 75 8.46 3.82 12.77
CA VAL A 75 9.49 4.86 12.82
C VAL A 75 10.27 4.83 14.14
N PRO A 76 9.64 4.91 15.33
CA PRO A 76 10.39 4.84 16.58
C PRO A 76 11.11 3.49 16.78
N ALA A 77 10.48 2.38 16.37
CA ALA A 77 11.10 1.05 16.44
C ALA A 77 12.37 0.96 15.58
N ALA A 78 12.32 1.48 14.34
CA ALA A 78 13.46 1.51 13.43
C ALA A 78 14.59 2.42 13.95
N PHE A 79 14.25 3.59 14.52
CA PHE A 79 15.24 4.45 15.19
C PHE A 79 15.93 3.71 16.33
N GLY A 80 15.17 3.07 17.22
CA GLY A 80 15.71 2.24 18.31
C GLY A 80 16.59 1.13 17.78
N TYR A 81 16.12 0.42 16.77
CA TYR A 81 16.82 -0.70 16.15
C TYR A 81 18.12 -0.29 15.47
N VAL A 82 18.17 0.81 14.74
CA VAL A 82 19.37 1.21 13.99
C VAL A 82 20.39 1.92 14.90
N ARG A 83 19.92 2.77 15.81
CA ARG A 83 20.80 3.68 16.57
C ARG A 83 21.39 3.09 17.83
N TYR A 84 20.72 2.12 18.45
CA TYR A 84 21.13 1.56 19.73
C TYR A 84 21.65 0.14 19.59
N ARG A 85 22.56 -0.22 20.48
CA ARG A 85 23.03 -1.60 20.68
C ARG A 85 22.39 -2.13 21.96
N PHE A 86 21.57 -3.16 21.83
CA PHE A 86 20.89 -3.77 22.98
C PHE A 86 20.78 -5.29 22.81
N ARG A 87 20.68 -6.01 23.94
CA ARG A 87 20.38 -7.45 23.93
C ARG A 87 18.95 -7.67 23.43
N GLY A 88 18.76 -8.69 22.60
CA GLY A 88 17.44 -8.96 22.01
C GLY A 88 17.15 -8.27 20.66
N LYS A 89 18.11 -7.59 20.05
CA LYS A 89 17.96 -6.95 18.72
C LYS A 89 17.52 -7.93 17.64
N ALA A 90 18.01 -9.19 17.70
CA ALA A 90 17.58 -10.26 16.80
C ALA A 90 16.09 -10.62 16.99
N LEU A 91 15.62 -10.67 18.23
CA LEU A 91 14.20 -10.91 18.54
C LEU A 91 13.30 -9.79 18.03
N VAL A 92 13.70 -8.52 18.19
CA VAL A 92 12.95 -7.39 17.63
C VAL A 92 12.85 -7.52 16.11
N ASN A 93 13.95 -7.84 15.43
CA ASN A 93 13.92 -8.06 13.99
C ASN A 93 13.00 -9.22 13.60
N LEU A 94 13.07 -10.33 14.33
CA LEU A 94 12.18 -11.48 14.09
C LEU A 94 10.70 -11.08 14.25
N LEU A 95 10.34 -10.37 15.31
CA LEU A 95 8.98 -9.92 15.56
C LEU A 95 8.49 -8.94 14.49
N MET A 96 9.35 -8.01 14.05
CA MET A 96 9.00 -7.06 12.98
C MET A 96 8.79 -7.77 11.64
N MET A 97 9.50 -8.88 11.39
CA MET A 97 9.38 -9.66 10.15
C MET A 97 8.35 -10.78 10.23
N ALA A 98 7.86 -11.13 11.43
CA ALA A 98 6.95 -12.26 11.65
C ALA A 98 5.69 -12.23 10.75
N PRO A 99 5.02 -11.08 10.52
CA PRO A 99 3.83 -11.04 9.65
C PRO A 99 4.11 -11.46 8.20
N LEU A 100 5.35 -11.36 7.73
CA LEU A 100 5.71 -11.74 6.37
C LEU A 100 5.82 -13.27 6.19
N VAL A 101 6.09 -13.99 7.26
CA VAL A 101 6.34 -15.44 7.23
C VAL A 101 5.05 -16.23 7.46
N VAL A 102 4.10 -15.67 8.23
CA VAL A 102 2.85 -16.34 8.56
C VAL A 102 1.88 -16.25 7.38
N PRO A 103 1.28 -17.37 6.93
CA PRO A 103 0.27 -17.34 5.87
C PRO A 103 -0.90 -16.41 6.22
N HIS A 104 -1.32 -15.56 5.27
CA HIS A 104 -2.36 -14.55 5.50
C HIS A 104 -3.69 -15.14 6.02
N VAL A 105 -4.07 -16.35 5.57
CA VAL A 105 -5.29 -17.02 6.06
C VAL A 105 -5.19 -17.37 7.55
N VAL A 106 -4.02 -17.84 8.00
CA VAL A 106 -3.79 -18.16 9.43
C VAL A 106 -3.85 -16.88 10.26
N THR A 107 -3.21 -15.82 9.78
CA THR A 107 -3.24 -14.49 10.41
C THR A 107 -4.66 -13.93 10.48
N ALA A 108 -5.46 -14.10 9.41
CA ALA A 108 -6.84 -13.65 9.35
C ALA A 108 -7.73 -14.36 10.40
N LEU A 109 -7.57 -15.67 10.57
CA LEU A 109 -8.27 -16.44 11.60
C LEU A 109 -7.88 -16.02 13.02
N ALA A 110 -6.58 -15.76 13.24
CA ALA A 110 -6.10 -15.26 14.51
C ALA A 110 -6.69 -13.87 14.83
N TYR A 111 -6.73 -12.97 13.84
CA TYR A 111 -7.37 -11.66 13.99
C TYR A 111 -8.85 -11.76 14.23
N TYR A 112 -9.57 -12.67 13.54
CA TYR A 112 -10.99 -12.89 13.78
C TYR A 112 -11.25 -13.25 15.25
N GLY A 113 -10.49 -14.19 15.82
CA GLY A 113 -10.62 -14.56 17.23
C GLY A 113 -10.22 -13.47 18.20
N PHE A 114 -9.11 -12.76 17.94
CA PHE A 114 -8.60 -11.71 18.82
C PHE A 114 -9.44 -10.44 18.78
N LEU A 115 -9.70 -9.91 17.58
CA LEU A 115 -10.49 -8.69 17.39
C LEU A 115 -11.98 -8.92 17.69
N GLY A 116 -12.47 -10.16 17.53
CA GLY A 116 -13.83 -10.53 17.92
C GLY A 116 -14.06 -10.36 19.41
N ARG A 117 -13.11 -10.76 20.26
CA ARG A 117 -13.16 -10.52 21.72
C ARG A 117 -13.18 -9.03 22.07
N ALA A 118 -12.50 -8.21 21.29
CA ALA A 118 -12.47 -6.76 21.43
C ALA A 118 -13.69 -6.06 20.78
N ARG A 119 -14.61 -6.79 20.15
CA ARG A 119 -15.76 -6.28 19.38
C ARG A 119 -15.35 -5.34 18.23
N LEU A 120 -14.18 -5.58 17.63
CA LEU A 120 -13.64 -4.77 16.53
C LEU A 120 -13.84 -5.42 15.16
N THR A 121 -14.34 -6.66 15.08
CA THR A 121 -14.73 -7.29 13.81
C THR A 121 -15.89 -6.52 13.18
N GLY A 122 -15.88 -6.38 11.86
CA GLY A 122 -16.87 -5.60 11.12
C GLY A 122 -16.67 -4.10 11.14
N THR A 123 -15.61 -3.59 11.81
CA THR A 123 -15.34 -2.15 11.93
C THR A 123 -14.10 -1.73 11.13
N HIS A 124 -14.09 -0.48 10.66
CA HIS A 124 -12.90 0.12 10.02
C HIS A 124 -11.67 0.06 10.93
N LEU A 125 -11.84 0.33 12.24
CA LEU A 125 -10.74 0.31 13.20
C LEU A 125 -10.11 -1.08 13.31
N GLY A 126 -10.91 -2.13 13.37
CA GLY A 126 -10.41 -3.51 13.40
C GLY A 126 -9.58 -3.84 12.17
N VAL A 127 -10.06 -3.46 10.98
CA VAL A 127 -9.32 -3.68 9.73
C VAL A 127 -8.06 -2.82 9.67
N ILE A 128 -8.11 -1.55 10.11
CA ILE A 128 -6.93 -0.65 10.18
C ILE A 128 -5.84 -1.27 11.08
N VAL A 129 -6.20 -1.79 12.24
CA VAL A 129 -5.24 -2.42 13.16
C VAL A 129 -4.62 -3.67 12.53
N ALA A 130 -5.43 -4.54 11.95
CA ALA A 130 -4.96 -5.76 11.30
C ALA A 130 -4.02 -5.46 10.12
N HIS A 131 -4.43 -4.57 9.22
CA HIS A 131 -3.62 -4.17 8.06
C HIS A 131 -2.36 -3.40 8.48
N GLY A 132 -2.47 -2.56 9.53
CA GLY A 132 -1.32 -1.85 10.07
C GLY A 132 -0.22 -2.79 10.55
N VAL A 133 -0.58 -3.87 11.24
CA VAL A 133 0.39 -4.89 11.67
C VAL A 133 0.98 -5.66 10.48
N LEU A 134 0.17 -6.00 9.48
CA LEU A 134 0.67 -6.68 8.26
C LEU A 134 1.63 -5.82 7.45
N ALA A 135 1.48 -4.50 7.46
CA ALA A 135 2.35 -3.59 6.75
C ALA A 135 3.68 -3.31 7.47
N VAL A 136 3.80 -3.67 8.77
CA VAL A 136 5.01 -3.44 9.59
C VAL A 136 6.29 -3.94 8.91
N PRO A 137 6.39 -5.17 8.40
CA PRO A 137 7.65 -5.68 7.84
C PRO A 137 8.21 -4.81 6.72
N VAL A 138 7.36 -4.48 5.75
CA VAL A 138 7.77 -3.73 4.56
C VAL A 138 8.17 -2.30 4.94
N ALA A 139 7.38 -1.62 5.77
CA ALA A 139 7.71 -0.30 6.27
C ALA A 139 9.01 -0.33 7.10
N PHE A 140 9.22 -1.34 7.95
CA PHE A 140 10.41 -1.47 8.77
C PHE A 140 11.68 -1.67 7.93
N LEU A 141 11.62 -2.46 6.87
CA LEU A 141 12.72 -2.62 5.92
C LEU A 141 13.11 -1.29 5.27
N VAL A 142 12.11 -0.55 4.76
CA VAL A 142 12.35 0.74 4.09
C VAL A 142 12.93 1.77 5.06
N ILE A 143 12.32 1.93 6.24
CA ILE A 143 12.75 2.92 7.23
C ILE A 143 14.14 2.59 7.80
N THR A 144 14.42 1.31 8.09
CA THR A 144 15.75 0.89 8.56
C THR A 144 16.84 1.09 7.50
N ALA A 145 16.54 0.82 6.22
CA ALA A 145 17.46 1.11 5.11
C ALA A 145 17.74 2.61 4.99
N THR A 146 16.70 3.44 5.06
CA THR A 146 16.83 4.92 5.04
C THR A 146 17.69 5.42 6.21
N LEU A 147 17.44 4.92 7.43
CA LEU A 147 18.20 5.30 8.62
C LEU A 147 19.66 4.85 8.56
N LYS A 148 19.96 3.68 7.98
CA LYS A 148 21.32 3.21 7.78
C LYS A 148 22.12 4.07 6.79
N GLY A 149 21.43 4.63 5.76
CA GLY A 149 22.03 5.54 4.78
C GLY A 149 22.19 6.97 5.29
N PHE A 150 21.67 7.31 6.47
CA PHE A 150 21.73 8.66 7.03
C PHE A 150 23.11 8.97 7.61
N ASP A 151 23.75 10.07 7.15
CA ASP A 151 25.02 10.52 7.72
C ASP A 151 24.82 11.22 9.09
N ARG A 152 25.27 10.57 10.15
CA ARG A 152 25.18 11.05 11.53
C ARG A 152 26.06 12.29 11.79
N ASN A 153 27.00 12.61 10.90
CA ASN A 153 27.83 13.81 11.06
C ASN A 153 27.00 15.08 10.91
N LEU A 154 25.90 15.04 10.15
CA LEU A 154 24.96 16.17 10.06
C LEU A 154 24.34 16.52 11.43
N GLU A 155 23.96 15.50 12.21
CA GLU A 155 23.45 15.71 13.58
C GLU A 155 24.54 16.26 14.51
N ARG A 156 25.75 15.71 14.41
CA ARG A 156 26.90 16.17 15.22
C ARG A 156 27.25 17.62 14.92
N ALA A 157 27.27 18.02 13.64
CA ALA A 157 27.53 19.40 13.23
C ALA A 157 26.47 20.36 13.77
N ALA A 158 25.18 20.00 13.68
CA ALA A 158 24.09 20.81 14.24
C ALA A 158 24.20 20.96 15.76
N MET A 159 24.53 19.88 16.48
CA MET A 159 24.72 19.94 17.93
C MET A 159 25.97 20.77 18.32
N SER A 160 27.06 20.67 17.56
CA SER A 160 28.26 21.53 17.75
C SER A 160 27.98 23.00 17.52
N SER A 161 26.98 23.32 16.69
CA SER A 161 26.50 24.70 16.48
C SER A 161 25.47 25.16 17.54
N GLY A 162 25.30 24.39 18.64
CA GLY A 162 24.42 24.74 19.76
C GLY A 162 22.96 24.28 19.61
N ALA A 163 22.63 23.50 18.59
CA ALA A 163 21.26 22.94 18.47
C ALA A 163 21.04 21.82 19.49
N GLY A 164 19.97 21.92 20.28
CA GLY A 164 19.55 20.84 21.17
C GLY A 164 19.02 19.61 20.38
N PRO A 165 18.89 18.42 21.05
CA PRO A 165 18.51 17.17 20.38
C PRO A 165 17.19 17.23 19.61
N LEU A 166 16.15 17.85 20.17
CA LEU A 166 14.85 18.01 19.52
C LEU A 166 14.94 18.91 18.28
N ARG A 167 15.68 20.04 18.41
CA ARG A 167 15.89 20.98 17.29
C ARG A 167 16.66 20.28 16.15
N THR A 168 17.71 19.53 16.48
CA THR A 168 18.44 18.71 15.51
C THR A 168 17.53 17.69 14.83
N PHE A 169 16.68 16.99 15.58
CA PHE A 169 15.75 16.03 15.01
C PHE A 169 14.80 16.68 13.98
N PHE A 170 14.09 17.73 14.35
CA PHE A 170 13.09 18.35 13.48
C PHE A 170 13.68 19.14 12.31
N HIS A 171 14.87 19.72 12.44
CA HIS A 171 15.46 20.60 11.41
C HIS A 171 16.54 19.90 10.56
N VAL A 172 17.12 18.79 11.01
CA VAL A 172 18.16 18.07 10.29
C VAL A 172 17.73 16.64 9.98
N THR A 173 17.44 15.84 11.01
CA THR A 173 17.18 14.41 10.85
C THR A 173 15.90 14.15 10.08
N LEU A 174 14.78 14.71 10.52
CA LEU A 174 13.46 14.49 9.92
C LEU A 174 13.38 14.96 8.45
N PRO A 175 13.85 16.17 8.08
CA PRO A 175 13.84 16.59 6.68
C PRO A 175 14.63 15.67 5.74
N VAL A 176 15.80 15.21 6.17
CA VAL A 176 16.63 14.31 5.37
C VAL A 176 16.00 12.93 5.24
N LEU A 177 15.29 12.46 6.25
CA LEU A 177 14.61 11.16 6.23
C LEU A 177 13.22 11.19 5.57
N ARG A 178 12.61 12.38 5.37
CA ARG A 178 11.28 12.53 4.77
C ARG A 178 11.05 11.70 3.50
N PRO A 179 11.95 11.72 2.50
CA PRO A 179 11.73 10.93 1.29
C PRO A 179 11.59 9.42 1.57
N GLY A 180 12.45 8.88 2.44
CA GLY A 180 12.37 7.48 2.84
C GLY A 180 11.12 7.17 3.68
N MET A 181 10.72 8.08 4.54
CA MET A 181 9.47 7.94 5.33
C MET A 181 8.24 7.96 4.42
N LEU A 182 8.20 8.82 3.40
CA LEU A 182 7.11 8.84 2.42
C LEU A 182 7.04 7.53 1.61
N VAL A 183 8.20 6.99 1.23
CA VAL A 183 8.26 5.68 0.56
C VAL A 183 7.76 4.57 1.49
N GLY A 184 8.18 4.56 2.76
CA GLY A 184 7.70 3.59 3.76
C GLY A 184 6.18 3.67 3.97
N ALA A 185 5.65 4.90 4.07
CA ALA A 185 4.21 5.14 4.18
C ALA A 185 3.44 4.69 2.93
N LEU A 186 3.99 4.94 1.74
CA LEU A 186 3.40 4.50 0.48
C LEU A 186 3.34 2.97 0.40
N PHE A 187 4.42 2.27 0.78
CA PHE A 187 4.40 0.81 0.81
C PHE A 187 3.43 0.25 1.85
N ALA A 188 3.30 0.87 3.02
CA ALA A 188 2.30 0.49 4.01
C ALA A 188 0.87 0.70 3.47
N PHE A 189 0.62 1.83 2.79
CA PHE A 189 -0.65 2.10 2.11
C PHE A 189 -0.95 1.04 1.06
N LEU A 190 -0.02 0.77 0.14
CA LEU A 190 -0.21 -0.22 -0.93
C LEU A 190 -0.41 -1.64 -0.38
N SER A 191 0.31 -2.01 0.67
CA SER A 191 0.13 -3.30 1.36
C SER A 191 -1.29 -3.44 1.90
N SER A 192 -1.82 -2.42 2.57
CA SER A 192 -3.18 -2.41 3.08
C SER A 192 -4.23 -2.33 1.97
N PHE A 193 -4.00 -1.50 0.96
CA PHE A 193 -4.93 -1.30 -0.15
C PHE A 193 -5.14 -2.58 -0.98
N ASN A 194 -4.12 -3.41 -1.14
CA ASN A 194 -4.18 -4.66 -1.89
C ASN A 194 -4.62 -5.88 -1.06
N GLU A 195 -4.81 -5.71 0.26
CA GLU A 195 -5.15 -6.83 1.15
C GLU A 195 -6.64 -7.16 1.08
N ALA A 196 -6.95 -8.36 0.61
CA ALA A 196 -8.31 -8.88 0.53
C ALA A 196 -8.59 -9.97 1.56
N VAL A 197 -7.59 -10.83 1.83
CA VAL A 197 -7.78 -12.07 2.59
C VAL A 197 -8.22 -11.79 4.01
N VAL A 198 -7.54 -10.88 4.71
CA VAL A 198 -7.89 -10.53 6.09
C VAL A 198 -9.28 -9.90 6.15
N VAL A 199 -9.62 -9.03 5.18
CA VAL A 199 -10.93 -8.36 5.15
C VAL A 199 -12.08 -9.35 4.92
N ILE A 200 -11.87 -10.43 4.19
CA ILE A 200 -12.88 -11.49 4.02
C ILE A 200 -13.32 -12.06 5.38
N PHE A 201 -12.38 -12.22 6.32
CA PHE A 201 -12.66 -12.80 7.63
C PHE A 201 -13.16 -11.77 8.66
N ILE A 202 -12.59 -10.55 8.67
CA ILE A 202 -12.84 -9.58 9.74
C ILE A 202 -13.63 -8.33 9.33
N GLY A 203 -13.75 -8.04 8.01
CA GLY A 203 -14.28 -6.76 7.53
C GLY A 203 -15.79 -6.59 7.69
N GLY A 204 -16.55 -7.67 7.73
CA GLY A 204 -18.01 -7.57 7.76
C GLY A 204 -18.58 -6.80 6.57
N ARG A 205 -19.79 -6.21 6.74
CA ARG A 205 -20.45 -5.41 5.69
C ARG A 205 -19.92 -3.97 5.65
N GLN A 206 -19.78 -3.33 6.83
CA GLN A 206 -19.42 -1.92 6.93
C GLN A 206 -17.97 -1.61 6.51
N ALA A 207 -17.04 -2.54 6.73
CA ALA A 207 -15.64 -2.37 6.39
C ALA A 207 -15.21 -3.22 5.19
N THR A 208 -16.14 -3.45 4.25
CA THR A 208 -15.83 -4.11 2.96
C THR A 208 -14.90 -3.21 2.15
N THR A 209 -13.78 -3.78 1.67
CA THR A 209 -12.80 -3.09 0.84
C THR A 209 -12.96 -3.43 -0.64
N LEU A 210 -12.41 -2.61 -1.51
CA LEU A 210 -12.45 -2.81 -2.96
C LEU A 210 -11.85 -4.17 -3.41
N PRO A 211 -10.68 -4.61 -2.92
CA PRO A 211 -10.16 -5.94 -3.26
C PRO A 211 -11.07 -7.08 -2.82
N LYS A 212 -11.69 -6.98 -1.64
CA LYS A 212 -12.68 -7.98 -1.19
C LYS A 212 -13.90 -7.98 -2.12
N LYS A 213 -14.47 -6.80 -2.46
CA LYS A 213 -15.59 -6.70 -3.39
C LYS A 213 -15.25 -7.27 -4.76
N MET A 214 -14.08 -6.94 -5.31
CA MET A 214 -13.62 -7.53 -6.58
C MET A 214 -13.53 -9.05 -6.52
N TYR A 215 -12.99 -9.60 -5.43
CA TYR A 215 -12.89 -11.04 -5.23
C TYR A 215 -14.27 -11.72 -5.17
N GLU A 216 -15.22 -11.14 -4.46
CA GLU A 216 -16.59 -11.61 -4.36
C GLU A 216 -17.30 -11.55 -5.72
N SER A 217 -17.16 -10.45 -6.45
CA SER A 217 -17.76 -10.27 -7.78
C SER A 217 -17.20 -11.25 -8.82
N ILE A 218 -15.90 -11.56 -8.78
CA ILE A 218 -15.33 -12.58 -9.67
C ILE A 218 -15.92 -13.97 -9.39
N ARG A 219 -16.14 -14.29 -8.11
CA ARG A 219 -16.62 -15.63 -7.71
C ARG A 219 -18.10 -15.84 -7.86
N LEU A 220 -18.90 -14.80 -7.61
CA LEU A 220 -20.35 -14.94 -7.44
C LEU A 220 -21.14 -14.32 -8.59
N GLU A 221 -20.67 -13.23 -9.19
CA GLU A 221 -21.49 -12.39 -10.08
C GLU A 221 -20.90 -12.25 -11.49
N SER A 222 -19.59 -12.44 -11.66
CA SER A 222 -18.86 -12.17 -12.91
C SER A 222 -19.14 -10.75 -13.47
N ASP A 223 -19.27 -9.74 -12.56
CA ASP A 223 -19.63 -8.36 -12.93
C ASP A 223 -18.50 -7.69 -13.75
N PRO A 224 -18.75 -7.28 -15.01
CA PRO A 224 -17.75 -6.64 -15.87
C PRO A 224 -17.19 -5.31 -15.33
N VAL A 225 -17.82 -4.69 -14.34
CA VAL A 225 -17.32 -3.48 -13.65
C VAL A 225 -15.91 -3.71 -13.07
N ILE A 226 -15.52 -4.93 -12.79
CA ILE A 226 -14.14 -5.26 -12.35
C ILE A 226 -13.09 -4.80 -13.37
N ALA A 227 -13.37 -4.90 -14.67
CA ALA A 227 -12.45 -4.41 -15.70
C ALA A 227 -12.28 -2.88 -15.64
N VAL A 228 -13.36 -2.15 -15.31
CA VAL A 228 -13.31 -0.70 -15.06
C VAL A 228 -12.44 -0.40 -13.86
N VAL A 229 -12.69 -1.05 -12.72
CA VAL A 229 -11.89 -0.88 -11.49
C VAL A 229 -10.42 -1.14 -11.76
N SER A 230 -10.11 -2.26 -12.41
CA SER A 230 -8.72 -2.63 -12.75
C SER A 230 -8.06 -1.57 -13.64
N THR A 231 -8.79 -1.06 -14.64
CA THR A 231 -8.30 -0.01 -15.55
C THR A 231 -8.06 1.30 -14.80
N LEU A 232 -8.96 1.70 -13.89
CA LEU A 232 -8.79 2.89 -13.06
C LEU A 232 -7.57 2.78 -12.14
N LEU A 233 -7.37 1.62 -11.50
CA LEU A 233 -6.22 1.37 -10.63
C LEU A 233 -4.90 1.42 -11.42
N VAL A 234 -4.83 0.77 -12.58
CA VAL A 234 -3.65 0.82 -13.46
C VAL A 234 -3.40 2.26 -13.91
N SER A 235 -4.44 2.98 -14.33
CA SER A 235 -4.33 4.38 -14.75
C SER A 235 -3.82 5.28 -13.61
N ALA A 236 -4.29 5.07 -12.38
CA ALA A 236 -3.80 5.80 -11.22
C ALA A 236 -2.30 5.56 -10.95
N VAL A 237 -1.83 4.31 -11.07
CA VAL A 237 -0.41 3.96 -10.92
C VAL A 237 0.42 4.61 -12.03
N VAL A 238 -0.01 4.48 -13.30
CA VAL A 238 0.70 5.06 -14.46
C VAL A 238 0.80 6.58 -14.31
N LEU A 239 -0.31 7.26 -13.96
CA LEU A 239 -0.32 8.70 -13.71
C LEU A 239 0.62 9.08 -12.56
N GLY A 240 0.61 8.34 -11.46
CA GLY A 240 1.52 8.56 -10.33
C GLY A 240 2.99 8.47 -10.73
N VAL A 241 3.35 7.46 -11.53
CA VAL A 241 4.72 7.30 -12.08
C VAL A 241 5.07 8.47 -13.00
N LEU A 242 4.20 8.81 -13.95
CA LEU A 242 4.44 9.93 -14.88
C LEU A 242 4.65 11.24 -14.12
N VAL A 243 3.78 11.57 -13.17
CA VAL A 243 3.91 12.77 -12.33
C VAL A 243 5.25 12.75 -11.59
N SER A 244 5.66 11.62 -11.01
CA SER A 244 6.94 11.50 -10.30
C SER A 244 8.15 11.76 -11.20
N VAL A 245 8.11 11.27 -12.44
CA VAL A 245 9.17 11.47 -13.44
C VAL A 245 9.23 12.94 -13.88
N PHE A 246 8.08 13.57 -14.13
CA PHE A 246 8.04 14.99 -14.51
C PHE A 246 8.52 15.92 -13.39
N LEU A 247 8.14 15.65 -12.15
CA LEU A 247 8.59 16.42 -10.99
C LEU A 247 10.12 16.31 -10.77
N ARG A 248 10.70 15.12 -11.01
CA ARG A 248 12.17 14.93 -10.91
C ARG A 248 12.95 15.61 -12.04
N ARG A 249 12.33 15.85 -13.20
CA ARG A 249 12.97 16.48 -14.35
C ARG A 249 13.05 18.01 -14.27
N ARG A 250 12.43 18.65 -13.26
CA ARG A 250 12.63 20.08 -13.04
C ARG A 250 14.07 20.29 -12.57
N PRO A 251 14.96 20.89 -13.40
CA PRO A 251 16.33 21.14 -13.00
C PRO A 251 16.32 22.11 -11.81
N ALA A 252 17.16 21.83 -10.82
CA ALA A 252 17.52 22.79 -9.75
C ALA A 252 18.38 23.93 -10.34
N ASN A 253 17.85 24.63 -11.33
CA ASN A 253 18.48 25.82 -11.92
C ASN A 253 17.53 26.98 -11.73
N ALA A 254 17.59 27.60 -10.57
CA ALA A 254 17.21 28.98 -10.32
C ALA A 254 17.64 29.33 -8.89
N THR A 255 18.92 29.63 -8.68
CA THR A 255 19.49 30.80 -7.94
C THR A 255 20.98 30.67 -7.89
#